data_0e0927b1dfc79e6a6edfa54d4f8b7df5
#
_entry.id   0e0927b1dfc79e6a6edfa54d4f8b7df5
#
_cell.length_a   1.000
_cell.length_b   1.000
_cell.length_c   1.000
_cell.angle_alpha   90.00
_cell.angle_beta   90.00
_cell.angle_gamma   90.00
#
_symmetry.space_group_name_H-M   'P 1'
#
loop_
_entity.id
_entity.type
_entity.pdbx_description
1 polymer ?
#
loop_
_entity_poly.entity_id
_entity_poly.type
_entity_poly.pdbx_seq_one_letter_code
_entity_poly.pdbx_strand_id
1 'polypeptide(L)'
;VLAAVAVTTAFTATAEAATPGQVTAGSGWKLISPDSVTSLSPGTYTIQFDSTAARTKLTPYLKLSAANTAKLTPGVKFVVSTTLQKRVTTGCQKARTIVASLEYRPLGKKGYSQGGACYSLADHSLWSGYVRIDTEWFYPKWFSTNASTNTYRIRNSTTHEFGHAIGLGHPNKDLNHDGKVADYECPLNKDKSRPLMCSPNGGMVTSAGAGNYTPLDIPGLKALVANYQYR
;
A
#
# COMPACT_ATOMS: atom_id res chain seq x y z
N VAL A 1 15.17 44.98 28.91
CA VAL A 1 14.86 43.54 28.90
C VAL A 1 13.50 43.40 28.18
N LEU A 2 13.53 42.99 26.89
CA LEU A 2 12.34 42.72 26.09
C LEU A 2 12.05 41.20 26.19
N ALA A 3 10.90 40.84 26.74
CA ALA A 3 10.41 39.46 26.75
C ALA A 3 9.66 39.18 25.45
N ALA A 4 10.17 38.25 24.63
CA ALA A 4 9.46 37.74 23.47
C ALA A 4 8.45 36.69 23.91
N VAL A 5 7.15 36.95 23.70
CA VAL A 5 6.08 36.00 23.88
C VAL A 5 5.99 35.15 22.60
N ALA A 6 6.37 33.88 22.68
CA ALA A 6 6.14 32.93 21.60
C ALA A 6 4.68 32.46 21.63
N VAL A 7 3.88 32.87 20.66
CA VAL A 7 2.54 32.33 20.44
C VAL A 7 2.67 31.03 19.65
N THR A 8 2.55 29.90 20.36
CA THR A 8 2.40 28.58 19.74
C THR A 8 0.94 28.39 19.33
N THR A 9 0.63 28.58 18.05
CA THR A 9 -0.64 28.17 17.46
C THR A 9 -0.64 26.64 17.34
N ALA A 10 -1.33 25.96 18.22
CA ALA A 10 -1.66 24.55 18.07
C ALA A 10 -2.69 24.42 16.94
N PHE A 11 -2.25 23.91 15.77
CA PHE A 11 -3.19 23.44 14.76
C PHE A 11 -3.80 22.13 15.27
N THR A 12 -5.01 22.20 15.80
CA THR A 12 -5.86 21.03 15.98
C THR A 12 -6.34 20.61 14.60
N ALA A 13 -5.71 19.61 14.01
CA ALA A 13 -6.28 18.92 12.86
C ALA A 13 -7.58 18.24 13.35
N THR A 14 -8.71 18.78 12.99
CA THR A 14 -10.00 18.10 13.13
C THR A 14 -9.98 16.92 12.17
N ALA A 15 -10.01 15.69 12.70
CA ALA A 15 -10.21 14.49 11.89
C ALA A 15 -11.56 14.64 11.17
N GLU A 16 -11.54 14.80 9.86
CA GLU A 16 -12.76 14.78 9.06
C GLU A 16 -13.33 13.36 9.11
N ALA A 17 -14.55 13.24 9.61
CA ALA A 17 -15.27 11.98 9.68
C ALA A 17 -15.53 11.45 8.25
N ALA A 18 -15.38 10.13 8.05
CA ALA A 18 -15.72 9.50 6.77
C ALA A 18 -17.14 9.91 6.33
N THR A 19 -17.30 10.22 5.05
CA THR A 19 -18.60 10.57 4.48
C THR A 19 -19.62 9.47 4.77
N PRO A 20 -20.85 9.79 5.22
CA PRO A 20 -21.86 8.80 5.51
C PRO A 20 -22.07 7.82 4.33
N GLY A 21 -22.00 6.52 4.61
CA GLY A 21 -22.12 5.46 3.60
C GLY A 21 -20.78 4.84 3.16
N GLN A 22 -19.63 5.49 3.41
CA GLN A 22 -18.32 4.91 3.14
C GLN A 22 -17.94 3.84 4.15
N VAL A 23 -17.34 2.75 3.68
CA VAL A 23 -16.80 1.66 4.52
C VAL A 23 -15.29 1.74 4.50
N THR A 24 -14.67 1.93 5.67
CA THR A 24 -13.23 2.18 5.80
C THR A 24 -12.45 1.05 6.47
N ALA A 25 -13.14 0.09 7.06
CA ALA A 25 -12.52 -1.08 7.68
C ALA A 25 -13.48 -2.28 7.74
N GLY A 26 -12.91 -3.47 7.95
CA GLY A 26 -13.67 -4.71 8.15
C GLY A 26 -12.80 -5.78 8.80
N SER A 27 -13.28 -7.02 8.78
CA SER A 27 -12.50 -8.14 9.31
C SER A 27 -11.31 -8.44 8.40
N GLY A 28 -10.11 -8.06 8.83
CA GLY A 28 -8.86 -8.37 8.13
C GLY A 28 -8.45 -7.38 7.04
N TRP A 29 -9.08 -6.21 6.97
CA TRP A 29 -8.67 -5.10 6.11
C TRP A 29 -9.06 -3.76 6.75
N LYS A 30 -8.35 -2.70 6.38
CA LYS A 30 -8.73 -1.31 6.62
C LYS A 30 -8.08 -0.42 5.56
N LEU A 31 -8.59 0.79 5.39
CA LEU A 31 -7.94 1.80 4.57
C LEU A 31 -6.71 2.36 5.28
N ILE A 32 -5.78 2.95 4.53
CA ILE A 32 -4.51 3.45 5.06
C ILE A 32 -4.73 4.53 6.12
N SER A 33 -5.69 5.39 5.88
CA SER A 33 -6.26 6.33 6.85
C SER A 33 -7.66 6.69 6.35
N PRO A 34 -8.68 6.69 7.22
CA PRO A 34 -10.01 7.18 6.86
C PRO A 34 -10.01 8.65 6.44
N ASP A 35 -9.03 9.42 6.94
CA ASP A 35 -8.89 10.87 6.67
C ASP A 35 -8.02 11.16 5.44
N SER A 36 -7.63 10.14 4.67
CA SER A 36 -6.80 10.28 3.49
C SER A 36 -7.46 9.68 2.25
N VAL A 37 -6.92 8.57 1.70
CA VAL A 37 -7.55 7.90 0.56
C VAL A 37 -8.70 7.03 1.05
N THR A 38 -9.92 7.39 0.67
CA THR A 38 -11.13 6.60 0.98
C THR A 38 -11.69 5.88 -0.22
N SER A 39 -11.30 6.26 -1.45
CA SER A 39 -11.86 5.65 -2.67
C SER A 39 -10.88 5.60 -3.84
N LEU A 40 -11.17 4.74 -4.80
CA LEU A 40 -10.52 4.66 -6.10
C LEU A 40 -11.46 5.21 -7.17
N SER A 41 -11.08 6.31 -7.84
CA SER A 41 -11.84 6.81 -8.97
C SER A 41 -11.67 5.90 -10.20
N PRO A 42 -12.74 5.62 -10.97
CA PRO A 42 -12.65 4.86 -12.22
C PRO A 42 -11.65 5.44 -13.21
N GLY A 43 -11.08 4.58 -14.06
CA GLY A 43 -10.13 4.99 -15.10
C GLY A 43 -8.76 4.36 -14.94
N THR A 44 -7.74 4.94 -15.56
CA THR A 44 -6.41 4.36 -15.64
C THR A 44 -5.43 5.07 -14.71
N TYR A 45 -4.73 4.29 -13.91
CA TYR A 45 -3.54 4.70 -13.16
C TYR A 45 -2.30 4.13 -13.84
N THR A 46 -1.29 4.98 -14.06
CA THR A 46 -0.05 4.59 -14.74
C THR A 46 1.04 4.34 -13.70
N ILE A 47 1.62 3.14 -13.72
CA ILE A 47 2.77 2.80 -12.89
C ILE A 47 4.03 3.14 -13.67
N GLN A 48 4.85 4.03 -13.12
CA GLN A 48 6.11 4.47 -13.71
C GLN A 48 7.26 4.18 -12.74
N PHE A 49 8.48 4.20 -13.25
CA PHE A 49 9.68 3.94 -12.47
C PHE A 49 10.55 5.17 -12.41
N ASP A 50 11.21 5.40 -11.29
CA ASP A 50 12.09 6.56 -11.12
C ASP A 50 13.45 6.40 -11.83
N SER A 51 13.79 5.16 -12.18
CA SER A 51 15.07 4.82 -12.80
C SER A 51 14.99 3.56 -13.68
N THR A 52 15.96 3.39 -14.57
CA THR A 52 16.10 2.17 -15.37
C THR A 52 16.34 0.95 -14.48
N ALA A 53 17.10 1.08 -13.40
CA ALA A 53 17.35 -0.01 -12.45
C ALA A 53 16.05 -0.46 -11.77
N ALA A 54 15.23 0.48 -11.28
CA ALA A 54 13.93 0.18 -10.71
C ALA A 54 13.02 -0.49 -11.76
N ARG A 55 12.96 0.04 -12.98
CA ARG A 55 12.17 -0.55 -14.07
C ARG A 55 12.57 -1.99 -14.36
N THR A 56 13.86 -2.24 -14.57
CA THR A 56 14.35 -3.59 -14.87
C THR A 56 14.01 -4.58 -13.78
N LYS A 57 14.21 -4.17 -12.51
CA LYS A 57 14.05 -5.07 -11.37
C LYS A 57 12.60 -5.27 -10.97
N LEU A 58 11.78 -4.20 -10.95
CA LEU A 58 10.44 -4.24 -10.36
C LEU A 58 9.32 -4.54 -11.36
N THR A 59 9.56 -4.41 -12.69
CA THR A 59 8.52 -4.64 -13.69
C THR A 59 7.77 -5.96 -13.53
N PRO A 60 8.41 -7.14 -13.35
CA PRO A 60 7.67 -8.40 -13.24
C PRO A 60 6.77 -8.44 -12.00
N TYR A 61 7.20 -7.86 -10.90
CA TYR A 61 6.44 -7.82 -9.64
C TYR A 61 5.27 -6.84 -9.73
N LEU A 62 5.49 -5.63 -10.24
CA LEU A 62 4.44 -4.62 -10.36
C LEU A 62 3.42 -4.94 -11.45
N LYS A 63 3.80 -5.64 -12.54
CA LYS A 63 2.84 -6.21 -13.49
C LYS A 63 1.91 -7.22 -12.82
N LEU A 64 2.46 -8.08 -11.95
CA LEU A 64 1.66 -9.04 -11.17
C LEU A 64 0.71 -8.32 -10.21
N SER A 65 1.22 -7.36 -9.43
CA SER A 65 0.42 -6.56 -8.49
C SER A 65 -0.70 -5.81 -9.21
N ALA A 66 -0.38 -5.13 -10.31
CA ALA A 66 -1.34 -4.41 -11.14
C ALA A 66 -2.45 -5.32 -11.69
N ALA A 67 -2.08 -6.48 -12.24
CA ALA A 67 -3.02 -7.43 -12.80
C ALA A 67 -3.96 -8.03 -11.73
N ASN A 68 -3.41 -8.38 -10.58
CA ASN A 68 -4.18 -8.95 -9.47
C ASN A 68 -5.11 -7.93 -8.83
N THR A 69 -4.67 -6.67 -8.71
CA THR A 69 -5.50 -5.59 -8.20
C THR A 69 -6.64 -5.26 -9.17
N ALA A 70 -6.35 -5.11 -10.47
CA ALA A 70 -7.34 -4.76 -11.48
C ALA A 70 -8.51 -5.77 -11.56
N LYS A 71 -8.25 -7.06 -11.31
CA LYS A 71 -9.31 -8.09 -11.24
C LYS A 71 -10.31 -7.84 -10.11
N LEU A 72 -9.90 -7.14 -9.06
CA LEU A 72 -10.67 -6.93 -7.84
C LEU A 72 -11.25 -5.51 -7.74
N THR A 73 -10.86 -4.62 -8.67
CA THR A 73 -11.25 -3.20 -8.71
C THR A 73 -11.91 -2.86 -10.05
N PRO A 74 -13.16 -3.28 -10.28
CA PRO A 74 -13.85 -3.05 -11.55
C PRO A 74 -13.91 -1.56 -11.89
N GLY A 75 -13.70 -1.22 -13.16
CA GLY A 75 -13.64 0.18 -13.62
C GLY A 75 -12.29 0.86 -13.43
N VAL A 76 -11.35 0.26 -12.68
CA VAL A 76 -10.01 0.78 -12.46
C VAL A 76 -8.98 -0.06 -13.22
N LYS A 77 -8.07 0.59 -13.92
CA LYS A 77 -6.96 -0.06 -14.66
C LYS A 77 -5.63 0.41 -14.12
N PHE A 78 -4.68 -0.51 -14.01
CA PHE A 78 -3.29 -0.21 -13.64
C PHE A 78 -2.38 -0.63 -14.81
N VAL A 79 -1.71 0.34 -15.43
CA VAL A 79 -0.87 0.12 -16.62
C VAL A 79 0.58 0.38 -16.25
N VAL A 80 1.44 -0.62 -16.44
CA VAL A 80 2.88 -0.46 -16.22
C VAL A 80 3.52 0.15 -17.47
N SER A 81 4.05 1.36 -17.30
CA SER A 81 4.67 2.15 -18.39
C SER A 81 6.17 1.85 -18.49
N THR A 82 6.71 2.03 -19.68
CA THR A 82 8.16 2.04 -19.92
C THR A 82 8.80 3.41 -19.69
N THR A 83 7.99 4.47 -19.62
CA THR A 83 8.45 5.84 -19.37
C THR A 83 8.95 5.99 -17.94
N LEU A 84 10.10 6.62 -17.77
CA LEU A 84 10.65 6.95 -16.47
C LEU A 84 10.04 8.26 -15.97
N GLN A 85 9.77 8.32 -14.66
CA GLN A 85 9.35 9.53 -13.97
C GLN A 85 10.05 9.58 -12.61
N LYS A 86 10.87 10.59 -12.40
CA LYS A 86 11.52 10.78 -11.10
C LYS A 86 10.46 10.95 -10.01
N ARG A 87 10.60 10.21 -8.92
CA ARG A 87 9.71 10.30 -7.79
C ARG A 87 9.82 11.67 -7.12
N VAL A 88 8.69 12.30 -6.85
CA VAL A 88 8.61 13.49 -6.01
C VAL A 88 8.79 13.05 -4.55
N THR A 89 9.68 13.70 -3.83
CA THR A 89 10.00 13.36 -2.43
C THR A 89 9.18 14.15 -1.42
N THR A 90 8.66 15.29 -1.82
CA THR A 90 7.80 16.16 -1.00
C THR A 90 6.50 16.42 -1.75
N GLY A 91 5.36 16.09 -1.13
CA GLY A 91 4.05 16.20 -1.76
C GLY A 91 3.67 15.00 -2.63
N CYS A 92 2.67 15.18 -3.48
CA CYS A 92 2.07 14.12 -4.28
C CYS A 92 2.76 13.94 -5.64
N GLN A 93 2.72 12.72 -6.17
CA GLN A 93 3.10 12.46 -7.56
C GLN A 93 2.07 13.10 -8.51
N LYS A 94 2.40 13.12 -9.81
CA LYS A 94 1.43 13.53 -10.83
C LYS A 94 0.12 12.74 -10.69
N ALA A 95 -1.00 13.39 -10.95
CA ALA A 95 -2.32 12.75 -10.91
C ALA A 95 -2.34 11.43 -11.67
N ARG A 96 -3.02 10.43 -11.12
CA ARG A 96 -3.17 9.09 -11.68
C ARG A 96 -1.85 8.38 -12.00
N THR A 97 -0.78 8.72 -11.26
CA THR A 97 0.52 8.09 -11.41
C THR A 97 0.94 7.44 -10.10
N ILE A 98 1.45 6.21 -10.18
CA ILE A 98 2.12 5.52 -9.08
C ILE A 98 3.59 5.38 -9.48
N VAL A 99 4.50 6.01 -8.73
CA VAL A 99 5.94 5.96 -9.04
C VAL A 99 6.63 4.93 -8.16
N ALA A 100 7.29 3.97 -8.81
CA ALA A 100 8.05 2.92 -8.14
C ALA A 100 9.55 3.23 -8.15
N SER A 101 10.19 3.15 -6.99
CA SER A 101 11.63 3.30 -6.80
C SER A 101 12.25 2.05 -6.18
N LEU A 102 13.54 1.85 -6.46
CA LEU A 102 14.38 0.83 -5.86
C LEU A 102 15.44 1.55 -5.03
N GLU A 103 15.34 1.48 -3.71
CA GLU A 103 16.15 2.27 -2.77
C GLU A 103 16.78 1.37 -1.71
N TYR A 104 17.95 1.72 -1.21
CA TYR A 104 18.54 1.05 -0.06
C TYR A 104 17.94 1.61 1.22
N ARG A 105 17.27 0.76 1.98
CA ARG A 105 16.62 1.10 3.26
C ARG A 105 15.79 2.39 3.21
N PRO A 106 14.73 2.44 2.41
CA PRO A 106 13.96 3.67 2.18
C PRO A 106 13.41 4.32 3.47
N LEU A 107 13.25 3.55 4.54
CA LEU A 107 12.86 4.03 5.87
C LEU A 107 14.02 4.07 6.89
N GLY A 108 15.27 4.00 6.42
CA GLY A 108 16.45 3.92 7.30
C GLY A 108 16.59 2.62 8.08
N LYS A 109 15.67 1.67 7.88
CA LYS A 109 15.62 0.36 8.56
C LYS A 109 15.82 -0.78 7.56
N LYS A 110 16.57 -1.79 8.00
CA LYS A 110 16.90 -2.98 7.21
C LYS A 110 15.64 -3.75 6.82
N GLY A 111 15.43 -3.94 5.50
CA GLY A 111 14.35 -4.75 4.96
C GLY A 111 12.96 -4.11 5.00
N TYR A 112 12.86 -2.81 5.29
CA TYR A 112 11.61 -2.09 5.27
C TYR A 112 11.44 -1.33 3.95
N SER A 113 10.38 -1.66 3.24
CA SER A 113 9.88 -0.92 2.07
C SER A 113 8.75 0.01 2.47
N GLN A 114 8.23 0.78 1.53
CA GLN A 114 7.16 1.72 1.80
C GLN A 114 6.27 1.89 0.58
N GLY A 115 4.98 1.70 0.76
CA GLY A 115 3.94 2.22 -0.12
C GLY A 115 3.27 3.43 0.52
N GLY A 116 2.78 4.34 -0.30
CA GLY A 116 2.01 5.48 0.19
C GLY A 116 1.16 6.09 -0.91
N ALA A 117 0.07 6.71 -0.49
CA ALA A 117 -0.95 7.27 -1.36
C ALA A 117 -1.18 8.74 -1.03
N CYS A 118 -1.44 9.52 -2.08
CA CYS A 118 -2.00 10.87 -1.99
C CYS A 118 -3.45 10.84 -2.43
N TYR A 119 -4.26 11.69 -1.84
CA TYR A 119 -5.68 11.82 -2.17
C TYR A 119 -6.01 13.19 -2.78
N SER A 120 -7.11 13.25 -3.48
CA SER A 120 -7.74 14.49 -3.93
C SER A 120 -8.40 15.20 -2.74
N LEU A 121 -8.09 16.46 -2.53
CA LEU A 121 -8.72 17.25 -1.47
C LEU A 121 -10.22 17.48 -1.73
N ALA A 122 -10.68 17.30 -2.97
CA ALA A 122 -12.07 17.52 -3.33
C ALA A 122 -12.99 16.36 -2.93
N ASP A 123 -12.48 15.12 -2.96
CA ASP A 123 -13.33 13.94 -2.82
C ASP A 123 -12.65 12.75 -2.15
N HIS A 124 -11.47 12.93 -1.57
CA HIS A 124 -10.67 11.89 -0.93
C HIS A 124 -10.42 10.62 -1.79
N SER A 125 -10.60 10.74 -3.12
CA SER A 125 -10.22 9.67 -4.04
C SER A 125 -8.70 9.62 -4.23
N LEU A 126 -8.18 8.45 -4.61
CA LEU A 126 -6.75 8.31 -4.91
C LEU A 126 -6.33 9.30 -6.01
N TRP A 127 -5.46 10.24 -5.66
CA TRP A 127 -4.82 11.16 -6.60
C TRP A 127 -3.61 10.53 -7.28
N SER A 128 -2.71 9.99 -6.46
CA SER A 128 -1.45 9.37 -6.90
C SER A 128 -0.87 8.50 -5.79
N GLY A 129 0.17 7.72 -6.11
CA GLY A 129 0.85 6.91 -5.12
C GLY A 129 2.34 6.75 -5.39
N TYR A 130 3.04 6.08 -4.48
CA TYR A 130 4.42 5.66 -4.67
C TYR A 130 4.66 4.31 -3.99
N VAL A 131 5.67 3.60 -4.51
CA VAL A 131 6.17 2.33 -3.97
C VAL A 131 7.69 2.42 -3.90
N ARG A 132 8.27 2.32 -2.71
CA ARG A 132 9.71 2.33 -2.45
C ARG A 132 10.14 0.95 -1.98
N ILE A 133 10.81 0.21 -2.83
CA ILE A 133 11.23 -1.16 -2.54
C ILE A 133 12.69 -1.17 -2.07
N ASP A 134 12.94 -1.81 -0.94
CA ASP A 134 14.29 -1.99 -0.42
C ASP A 134 15.10 -2.94 -1.31
N THR A 135 16.28 -2.49 -1.75
CA THR A 135 17.21 -3.28 -2.55
C THR A 135 17.64 -4.56 -1.86
N GLU A 136 17.67 -4.59 -0.53
CA GLU A 136 18.04 -5.76 0.26
C GLU A 136 17.15 -6.97 0.00
N TRP A 137 15.89 -6.77 -0.39
CA TRP A 137 14.98 -7.87 -0.72
C TRP A 137 15.49 -8.76 -1.86
N PHE A 138 16.34 -8.21 -2.71
CA PHE A 138 16.92 -8.91 -3.85
C PHE A 138 18.28 -9.53 -3.55
N TYR A 139 18.77 -9.44 -2.32
CA TYR A 139 19.96 -10.15 -1.90
C TYR A 139 19.68 -11.67 -1.82
N PRO A 140 20.66 -12.52 -2.14
CA PRO A 140 20.49 -13.95 -2.05
C PRO A 140 20.03 -14.38 -0.66
N LYS A 141 19.00 -15.22 -0.61
CA LYS A 141 18.48 -15.80 0.65
C LYS A 141 17.93 -14.78 1.66
N TRP A 142 17.54 -13.59 1.21
CA TRP A 142 17.05 -12.53 2.11
C TRP A 142 15.86 -12.98 2.97
N PHE A 143 14.79 -13.51 2.34
CA PHE A 143 13.60 -13.98 3.05
C PHE A 143 13.67 -15.47 3.38
N SER A 144 14.46 -16.27 2.63
CA SER A 144 14.52 -17.72 2.77
C SER A 144 15.74 -18.28 2.03
N THR A 145 16.28 -19.39 2.53
CA THR A 145 17.29 -20.18 1.81
C THR A 145 16.71 -20.90 0.58
N ASN A 146 15.39 -21.12 0.55
CA ASN A 146 14.70 -21.66 -0.62
C ASN A 146 14.41 -20.54 -1.62
N ALA A 147 14.90 -20.67 -2.84
CA ALA A 147 14.79 -19.63 -3.89
C ALA A 147 13.34 -19.33 -4.29
N SER A 148 12.48 -20.36 -4.35
CA SER A 148 11.06 -20.17 -4.68
C SER A 148 10.35 -19.42 -3.57
N THR A 149 10.55 -19.80 -2.31
CA THR A 149 10.02 -19.10 -1.14
C THR A 149 10.47 -17.65 -1.10
N ASN A 150 11.76 -17.38 -1.40
CA ASN A 150 12.29 -16.04 -1.47
C ASN A 150 11.55 -15.21 -2.54
N THR A 151 11.35 -15.76 -3.72
CA THR A 151 10.59 -15.11 -4.81
C THR A 151 9.12 -14.84 -4.41
N TYR A 152 8.47 -15.80 -3.75
CA TYR A 152 7.09 -15.64 -3.28
C TYR A 152 6.96 -14.50 -2.24
N ARG A 153 7.91 -14.41 -1.33
CA ARG A 153 7.97 -13.32 -0.36
C ARG A 153 8.15 -11.95 -1.04
N ILE A 154 9.03 -11.84 -2.04
CA ILE A 154 9.19 -10.59 -2.81
C ILE A 154 7.88 -10.21 -3.52
N ARG A 155 7.15 -11.18 -4.13
CA ARG A 155 5.84 -10.92 -4.75
C ARG A 155 4.84 -10.39 -3.73
N ASN A 156 4.71 -11.05 -2.57
CA ASN A 156 3.81 -10.63 -1.51
C ASN A 156 4.15 -9.21 -1.03
N SER A 157 5.41 -8.97 -0.69
CA SER A 157 5.84 -7.67 -0.17
C SER A 157 5.67 -6.55 -1.20
N THR A 158 5.95 -6.82 -2.49
CA THR A 158 5.72 -5.79 -3.54
C THR A 158 4.23 -5.48 -3.70
N THR A 159 3.35 -6.50 -3.65
CA THR A 159 1.90 -6.28 -3.74
C THR A 159 1.35 -5.62 -2.47
N HIS A 160 1.94 -5.88 -1.30
CA HIS A 160 1.64 -5.21 -0.05
C HIS A 160 1.91 -3.70 -0.15
N GLU A 161 3.12 -3.31 -0.59
CA GLU A 161 3.46 -1.89 -0.78
C GLU A 161 2.59 -1.24 -1.88
N PHE A 162 2.24 -2.00 -2.92
CA PHE A 162 1.29 -1.53 -3.93
C PHE A 162 -0.11 -1.32 -3.33
N GLY A 163 -0.55 -2.18 -2.40
CA GLY A 163 -1.77 -2.00 -1.63
C GLY A 163 -1.81 -0.68 -0.87
N HIS A 164 -0.71 -0.30 -0.20
CA HIS A 164 -0.58 1.01 0.43
C HIS A 164 -0.64 2.15 -0.58
N ALA A 165 0.02 1.99 -1.73
CA ALA A 165 0.03 3.01 -2.78
C ALA A 165 -1.35 3.29 -3.39
N ILE A 166 -2.33 2.44 -3.16
CA ILE A 166 -3.72 2.61 -3.62
C ILE A 166 -4.73 2.82 -2.49
N GLY A 167 -4.28 2.87 -1.22
CA GLY A 167 -5.14 3.26 -0.11
C GLY A 167 -5.45 2.17 0.93
N LEU A 168 -4.89 0.96 0.83
CA LEU A 168 -5.05 -0.05 1.87
C LEU A 168 -4.08 0.17 3.03
N GLY A 169 -4.53 -0.05 4.25
CA GLY A 169 -3.74 -0.04 5.48
C GLY A 169 -3.48 -1.43 6.05
N HIS A 170 -2.68 -1.51 7.10
CA HIS A 170 -2.43 -2.76 7.81
C HIS A 170 -3.64 -3.16 8.65
N PRO A 171 -4.20 -4.38 8.52
CA PRO A 171 -5.33 -4.85 9.34
C PRO A 171 -4.92 -5.34 10.73
N ASN A 172 -3.66 -5.15 11.13
CA ASN A 172 -3.18 -5.54 12.44
C ASN A 172 -4.05 -4.94 13.54
N LYS A 173 -4.38 -5.73 14.55
CA LYS A 173 -5.17 -5.32 15.71
C LYS A 173 -4.83 -6.21 16.90
N ASP A 174 -4.99 -5.68 18.09
CA ASP A 174 -4.84 -6.41 19.36
C ASP A 174 -5.90 -7.55 19.44
N LEU A 175 -5.48 -8.76 19.12
CA LEU A 175 -6.33 -9.95 19.12
C LEU A 175 -6.24 -10.72 20.43
N ASN A 176 -5.12 -10.58 21.14
CA ASN A 176 -4.86 -11.24 22.42
C ASN A 176 -5.28 -10.37 23.62
N HIS A 177 -5.70 -9.11 23.36
CA HIS A 177 -6.17 -8.14 24.36
C HIS A 177 -5.11 -7.76 25.42
N ASP A 178 -3.83 -7.70 25.00
CA ASP A 178 -2.73 -7.27 25.88
C ASP A 178 -2.48 -5.75 25.88
N GLY A 179 -3.29 -5.00 25.12
CA GLY A 179 -3.20 -3.56 24.96
C GLY A 179 -2.18 -3.11 23.91
N LYS A 180 -1.60 -4.03 23.12
CA LYS A 180 -0.62 -3.73 22.07
C LYS A 180 -1.04 -4.40 20.76
N VAL A 181 -0.64 -3.79 19.65
CA VAL A 181 -0.78 -4.39 18.33
C VAL A 181 0.59 -4.90 17.91
N ALA A 182 0.75 -6.22 17.90
CA ALA A 182 2.01 -6.86 17.57
C ALA A 182 2.18 -7.12 16.07
N ASP A 183 3.41 -7.42 15.65
CA ASP A 183 3.72 -7.94 14.34
C ASP A 183 2.95 -9.24 14.08
N TYR A 184 2.42 -9.38 12.87
CA TYR A 184 1.61 -10.54 12.45
C TYR A 184 0.29 -10.74 13.22
N GLU A 185 -0.12 -9.83 14.06
CA GLU A 185 -1.36 -9.90 14.81
C GLU A 185 -2.54 -9.45 13.95
N CYS A 186 -2.96 -10.36 13.07
CA CYS A 186 -4.04 -10.17 12.09
C CYS A 186 -5.02 -11.34 12.13
N PRO A 187 -6.30 -11.13 11.79
CA PRO A 187 -7.23 -12.23 11.55
C PRO A 187 -6.66 -13.22 10.53
N LEU A 188 -6.99 -14.49 10.68
CA LEU A 188 -6.54 -15.53 9.76
C LEU A 188 -7.63 -15.89 8.75
N ASN A 189 -7.25 -16.15 7.52
CA ASN A 189 -8.08 -16.81 6.53
C ASN A 189 -8.41 -18.24 6.97
N LYS A 190 -9.39 -18.88 6.31
CA LYS A 190 -9.78 -20.29 6.61
C LYS A 190 -8.62 -21.27 6.48
N ASP A 191 -7.70 -21.01 5.57
CA ASP A 191 -6.47 -21.79 5.33
C ASP A 191 -5.31 -21.44 6.28
N LYS A 192 -5.56 -20.65 7.31
CA LYS A 192 -4.58 -20.13 8.28
C LYS A 192 -3.58 -19.13 7.71
N SER A 193 -3.67 -18.73 6.45
CA SER A 193 -2.87 -17.63 5.93
C SER A 193 -3.32 -16.28 6.53
N ARG A 194 -2.38 -15.33 6.63
CA ARG A 194 -2.69 -13.95 7.00
C ARG A 194 -3.12 -13.15 5.78
N PRO A 195 -3.91 -12.07 5.94
CA PRO A 195 -4.12 -11.10 4.88
C PRO A 195 -2.79 -10.65 4.26
N LEU A 196 -2.79 -10.36 2.97
CA LEU A 196 -1.59 -9.85 2.29
C LEU A 196 -1.12 -8.54 2.95
N MET A 197 -2.07 -7.69 3.36
CA MET A 197 -1.80 -6.42 4.02
C MET A 197 -1.43 -6.54 5.50
N CYS A 198 -1.33 -7.76 6.05
CA CYS A 198 -0.86 -7.97 7.43
C CYS A 198 0.62 -7.56 7.56
N SER A 199 0.92 -6.67 8.48
CA SER A 199 2.30 -6.25 8.77
C SER A 199 3.01 -7.27 9.69
N PRO A 200 4.33 -7.48 9.49
CA PRO A 200 5.17 -6.87 8.47
C PRO A 200 5.13 -7.59 7.11
N ASN A 201 4.55 -8.80 6.98
CA ASN A 201 4.69 -9.58 5.78
C ASN A 201 3.64 -10.72 5.70
N GLY A 202 2.45 -10.39 5.21
CA GLY A 202 1.34 -11.33 5.05
C GLY A 202 1.35 -12.09 3.72
N GLY A 203 0.20 -12.68 3.40
CA GLY A 203 -0.06 -13.38 2.14
C GLY A 203 0.37 -14.84 2.11
N MET A 204 -0.05 -15.53 1.07
CA MET A 204 0.28 -16.94 0.83
C MET A 204 1.67 -17.10 0.23
N VAL A 205 2.46 -18.06 0.75
CA VAL A 205 3.82 -18.34 0.27
C VAL A 205 3.80 -19.60 -0.60
N THR A 206 3.06 -19.56 -1.70
CA THR A 206 2.93 -20.64 -2.69
C THR A 206 3.04 -20.07 -4.10
N SER A 207 3.30 -20.90 -5.10
CA SER A 207 3.41 -20.48 -6.49
C SER A 207 2.12 -19.82 -7.01
N ALA A 208 0.97 -20.37 -6.63
CA ALA A 208 -0.35 -19.87 -7.06
C ALA A 208 -0.83 -18.66 -6.24
N GLY A 209 -0.44 -18.58 -4.96
CA GLY A 209 -0.97 -17.57 -4.04
C GLY A 209 -0.11 -16.31 -3.91
N ALA A 210 1.19 -16.42 -4.19
CA ALA A 210 2.13 -15.32 -3.96
C ALA A 210 1.85 -14.09 -4.83
N GLY A 211 1.66 -12.95 -4.19
CA GLY A 211 1.30 -11.68 -4.82
C GLY A 211 -0.20 -11.52 -5.08
N ASN A 212 -1.04 -12.44 -4.59
CA ASN A 212 -2.49 -12.29 -4.59
C ASN A 212 -3.00 -11.72 -3.26
N TYR A 213 -3.99 -10.87 -3.33
CA TYR A 213 -4.79 -10.52 -2.15
C TYR A 213 -5.57 -11.73 -1.67
N THR A 214 -5.64 -11.90 -0.36
CA THR A 214 -6.36 -13.02 0.26
C THR A 214 -7.86 -12.72 0.40
N PRO A 215 -8.71 -13.71 0.71
CA PRO A 215 -10.13 -13.47 0.96
C PRO A 215 -10.42 -12.37 1.99
N LEU A 216 -9.53 -12.14 2.94
CA LEU A 216 -9.68 -11.08 3.94
C LEU A 216 -9.27 -9.68 3.44
N ASP A 217 -8.41 -9.57 2.43
CA ASP A 217 -8.04 -8.29 1.81
C ASP A 217 -9.07 -7.82 0.77
N ILE A 218 -9.70 -8.76 0.04
CA ILE A 218 -10.57 -8.48 -1.10
C ILE A 218 -11.70 -7.49 -0.78
N PRO A 219 -12.41 -7.58 0.37
CA PRO A 219 -13.44 -6.62 0.72
C PRO A 219 -12.91 -5.18 0.80
N GLY A 220 -11.65 -4.97 1.21
CA GLY A 220 -11.02 -3.64 1.24
C GLY A 220 -10.85 -3.03 -0.14
N LEU A 221 -10.41 -3.82 -1.13
CA LEU A 221 -10.31 -3.37 -2.52
C LEU A 221 -11.69 -3.03 -3.12
N LYS A 222 -12.69 -3.86 -2.83
CA LYS A 222 -14.08 -3.60 -3.25
C LYS A 222 -14.64 -2.34 -2.60
N ALA A 223 -14.35 -2.14 -1.30
CA ALA A 223 -14.76 -0.93 -0.59
C ALA A 223 -14.14 0.33 -1.20
N LEU A 224 -12.84 0.33 -1.54
CA LEU A 224 -12.21 1.46 -2.23
C LEU A 224 -12.94 1.85 -3.52
N VAL A 225 -13.40 0.87 -4.31
CA VAL A 225 -14.18 1.16 -5.54
C VAL A 225 -15.59 1.61 -5.21
N ALA A 226 -16.28 0.92 -4.30
CA ALA A 226 -17.65 1.24 -3.93
C ALA A 226 -17.78 2.61 -3.27
N ASN A 227 -16.81 2.99 -2.42
CA ASN A 227 -16.81 4.28 -1.74
C ASN A 227 -16.80 5.48 -2.70
N TYR A 228 -16.34 5.30 -3.94
CA TYR A 228 -16.29 6.38 -4.91
C TYR A 228 -17.66 6.99 -5.23
N GLN A 229 -18.75 6.24 -5.06
CA GLN A 229 -20.12 6.76 -5.20
C GLN A 229 -20.58 7.70 -4.06
N TYR A 230 -19.89 7.66 -2.92
CA TYR A 230 -20.23 8.44 -1.72
C TYR A 230 -19.29 9.65 -1.49
N ARG A 231 -18.63 10.14 -2.51
CA ARG A 231 -17.70 11.27 -2.45
C ARG A 231 -18.43 12.62 -2.53
#